data_23f0ca9920121236535af7fd1ca35c5d
#
_entry.id   23f0ca9920121236535af7fd1ca35c5d
#
_cell.length_a   1.000
_cell.length_b   1.000
_cell.length_c   1.000
_cell.angle_alpha   90.00
_cell.angle_beta   90.00
_cell.angle_gamma   90.00
#
_symmetry.space_group_name_H-M   'P 1'
#
loop_
_entity.id
_entity.type
_entity.pdbx_description
1 polymer ?
#
loop_
_entity_poly.entity_id
_entity_poly.type
_entity_poly.pdbx_seq_one_letter_code
_entity_poly.pdbx_strand_id
1 'polypeptide(L)'
;NALGNLAENVLTARFAPSYYPCACRSACCGGKKTNPEWINAIAWLSNHMRSTALFGTSADYRIRRTCVLRHFQAKENRKSLDQMADACGINRQTAGSYMSKVAKFIKVIESSAYSAISDKLQDLNVVGKN
;
A
#
# COMPACT_ATOMS: atom_id res chain seq x y z
N ASN A 1 9.67 16.15 4.11
CA ASN A 1 9.77 15.30 5.30
C ASN A 1 9.49 13.85 4.93
N ALA A 2 10.45 12.96 5.21
CA ALA A 2 10.34 11.54 4.85
C ALA A 2 9.15 10.86 5.52
N LEU A 3 8.86 11.18 6.78
CA LEU A 3 7.70 10.62 7.49
C LEU A 3 6.39 11.12 6.91
N GLY A 4 6.33 12.39 6.50
CA GLY A 4 5.15 12.94 5.85
C GLY A 4 4.87 12.28 4.50
N ASN A 5 5.91 12.06 3.71
CA ASN A 5 5.79 11.37 2.41
C ASN A 5 5.35 9.92 2.59
N LEU A 6 5.88 9.24 3.59
CA LEU A 6 5.52 7.85 3.89
C LEU A 6 4.03 7.75 4.26
N ALA A 7 3.59 8.57 5.20
CA ALA A 7 2.19 8.59 5.64
C ALA A 7 1.25 8.93 4.47
N GLU A 8 1.60 9.93 3.66
CA GLU A 8 0.82 10.35 2.50
C GLU A 8 0.65 9.21 1.50
N ASN A 9 1.74 8.50 1.19
CA ASN A 9 1.67 7.40 0.22
C ASN A 9 0.89 6.21 0.77
N VAL A 10 1.01 5.91 2.07
CA VAL A 10 0.21 4.84 2.70
C VAL A 10 -1.27 5.19 2.64
N LEU A 11 -1.64 6.42 2.99
CA LEU A 11 -3.04 6.86 2.96
C LEU A 11 -3.59 6.88 1.52
N THR A 12 -2.79 7.31 0.55
CA THR A 12 -3.19 7.29 -0.86
C THR A 12 -3.43 5.86 -1.32
N ALA A 13 -2.53 4.92 -0.98
CA ALA A 13 -2.69 3.52 -1.36
C ALA A 13 -3.94 2.90 -0.72
N ARG A 14 -4.29 3.33 0.50
CA ARG A 14 -5.44 2.79 1.24
C ARG A 14 -6.77 3.35 0.75
N PHE A 15 -6.84 4.64 0.45
CA PHE A 15 -8.10 5.35 0.23
C PHE A 15 -8.35 5.80 -1.19
N ALA A 16 -7.31 6.03 -2.00
CA ALA A 16 -7.51 6.41 -3.39
C ALA A 16 -8.02 5.21 -4.20
N PRO A 17 -8.93 5.43 -5.16
CA PRO A 17 -9.39 4.32 -6.00
C PRO A 17 -8.25 3.82 -6.89
N SER A 18 -8.20 2.49 -7.08
CA SER A 18 -7.19 1.87 -7.95
C SER A 18 -7.45 2.19 -9.42
N TYR A 19 -8.72 2.37 -9.77
CA TYR A 19 -9.16 2.58 -11.15
C TYR A 19 -10.22 3.67 -11.20
N TYR A 20 -10.23 4.39 -12.32
CA TYR A 20 -11.31 5.30 -12.68
C TYR A 20 -12.12 4.69 -13.83
N PRO A 21 -13.41 5.03 -13.97
CA PRO A 21 -14.17 4.66 -15.16
C PRO A 21 -13.53 5.31 -16.40
N CYS A 22 -13.46 4.56 -17.50
CA CYS A 22 -12.93 5.08 -18.76
C CYS A 22 -14.05 5.18 -19.77
N ALA A 23 -14.25 6.36 -20.34
CA ALA A 23 -15.31 6.63 -21.32
C ALA A 23 -14.85 6.45 -22.76
N CYS A 24 -13.70 5.83 -23.00
CA CYS A 24 -13.11 5.70 -24.35
C CYS A 24 -13.90 4.78 -25.28
N ARG A 25 -14.82 3.96 -24.76
CA ARG A 25 -15.61 2.98 -25.51
C ARG A 25 -14.79 1.98 -26.29
N SER A 26 -13.52 1.83 -25.96
CA SER A 26 -12.59 0.91 -26.60
C SER A 26 -12.46 -0.35 -25.76
N ALA A 27 -12.24 -1.49 -26.41
CA ALA A 27 -11.99 -2.76 -25.72
C ALA A 27 -10.63 -2.79 -25.02
N CYS A 28 -9.74 -1.84 -25.29
CA CYS A 28 -8.36 -1.83 -24.80
C CYS A 28 -8.26 -1.70 -23.28
N CYS A 29 -9.20 -0.98 -22.63
CA CYS A 29 -9.15 -0.74 -21.19
C CYS A 29 -10.25 -1.46 -20.41
N GLY A 30 -11.16 -2.13 -21.07
CA GLY A 30 -12.30 -2.80 -20.41
C GLY A 30 -13.19 -1.86 -19.62
N GLY A 31 -13.22 -0.57 -19.96
CA GLY A 31 -13.99 0.45 -19.28
C GLY A 31 -13.36 0.99 -18.01
N LYS A 32 -12.11 0.63 -17.72
CA LYS A 32 -11.38 1.06 -16.52
C LYS A 32 -10.03 1.66 -16.89
N LYS A 33 -9.64 2.69 -16.18
CA LYS A 33 -8.34 3.35 -16.32
C LYS A 33 -7.64 3.35 -14.97
N THR A 34 -6.37 2.93 -14.94
CA THR A 34 -5.57 2.92 -13.70
C THR A 34 -5.41 4.35 -13.17
N ASN A 35 -5.63 4.53 -11.87
CA ASN A 35 -5.41 5.81 -11.22
C ASN A 35 -3.91 6.05 -11.05
N PRO A 36 -3.32 7.08 -11.70
CA PRO A 36 -1.89 7.36 -11.58
C PRO A 36 -1.44 7.65 -10.14
N GLU A 37 -2.26 8.32 -9.34
CA GLU A 37 -1.92 8.62 -7.96
C GLU A 37 -1.77 7.35 -7.14
N TRP A 38 -2.68 6.40 -7.32
CA TRP A 38 -2.64 5.12 -6.62
C TRP A 38 -1.42 4.31 -7.02
N ILE A 39 -1.16 4.19 -8.31
CA ILE A 39 -0.04 3.36 -8.80
C ILE A 39 1.31 3.98 -8.42
N ASN A 40 1.40 5.32 -8.41
CA ASN A 40 2.61 6.01 -7.98
C ASN A 40 2.87 5.80 -6.49
N ALA A 41 1.81 5.81 -5.67
CA ALA A 41 1.94 5.51 -4.24
C ALA A 41 2.43 4.08 -4.01
N ILE A 42 1.90 3.13 -4.75
CA ILE A 42 2.33 1.72 -4.68
C ILE A 42 3.82 1.61 -5.07
N ALA A 43 4.23 2.27 -6.14
CA ALA A 43 5.64 2.25 -6.58
C ALA A 43 6.55 2.88 -5.54
N TRP A 44 6.17 4.01 -4.98
CA TRP A 44 6.95 4.70 -3.96
C TRP A 44 7.12 3.82 -2.72
N LEU A 45 6.04 3.20 -2.25
CA LEU A 45 6.08 2.30 -1.10
C LEU A 45 6.94 1.07 -1.38
N SER A 46 6.85 0.51 -2.59
CA SER A 46 7.64 -0.65 -3.00
C SER A 46 9.13 -0.36 -2.95
N ASN A 47 9.55 0.83 -3.41
CA ASN A 47 10.94 1.27 -3.32
C ASN A 47 11.36 1.48 -1.86
N HIS A 48 10.49 2.07 -1.06
CA HIS A 48 10.79 2.40 0.34
C HIS A 48 10.97 1.15 1.21
N MET A 49 10.31 0.03 0.88
CA MET A 49 10.42 -1.22 1.63
C MET A 49 11.84 -1.78 1.64
N ARG A 50 12.66 -1.46 0.63
CA ARG A 50 14.04 -1.93 0.56
C ARG A 50 14.86 -1.47 1.78
N SER A 51 14.65 -0.26 2.24
CA SER A 51 15.40 0.32 3.35
C SER A 51 14.66 0.25 4.69
N THR A 52 13.46 -0.32 4.72
CA THR A 52 12.61 -0.37 5.91
C THR A 52 12.15 -1.80 6.22
N ALA A 53 10.93 -2.14 5.85
CA ALA A 53 10.31 -3.43 6.23
C ALA A 53 11.09 -4.64 5.73
N LEU A 54 11.66 -4.57 4.53
CA LEU A 54 12.38 -5.67 3.89
C LEU A 54 13.89 -5.43 3.82
N PHE A 55 14.40 -4.57 4.67
CA PHE A 55 15.84 -4.31 4.78
C PHE A 55 16.59 -5.60 5.13
N GLY A 56 17.67 -5.86 4.41
CA GLY A 56 18.49 -7.05 4.64
C GLY A 56 17.96 -8.34 4.05
N THR A 57 16.81 -8.29 3.37
CA THR A 57 16.23 -9.46 2.71
C THR A 57 16.65 -9.52 1.24
N SER A 58 16.40 -10.66 0.60
CA SER A 58 16.66 -10.86 -0.83
C SER A 58 15.49 -10.39 -1.72
N ALA A 59 14.50 -9.72 -1.15
CA ALA A 59 13.33 -9.28 -1.90
C ALA A 59 13.72 -8.18 -2.91
N ASP A 60 13.61 -8.48 -4.20
CA ASP A 60 13.82 -7.50 -5.25
C ASP A 60 12.59 -6.59 -5.43
N TYR A 61 12.66 -5.63 -6.35
CA TYR A 61 11.57 -4.69 -6.56
C TYR A 61 10.25 -5.40 -6.91
N ARG A 62 10.31 -6.42 -7.76
CA ARG A 62 9.11 -7.18 -8.16
C ARG A 62 8.44 -7.82 -6.95
N ILE A 63 9.24 -8.45 -6.09
CA ILE A 63 8.72 -9.09 -4.87
C ILE A 63 8.15 -8.03 -3.92
N ARG A 64 8.87 -6.93 -3.71
CA ARG A 64 8.40 -5.84 -2.85
C ARG A 64 7.08 -5.26 -3.35
N ARG A 65 7.00 -5.01 -4.67
CA ARG A 65 5.78 -4.49 -5.29
C ARG A 65 4.60 -5.44 -5.13
N THR A 66 4.85 -6.73 -5.32
CA THR A 66 3.82 -7.76 -5.12
C THR A 66 3.30 -7.76 -3.69
N CYS A 67 4.19 -7.64 -2.71
CA CYS A 67 3.81 -7.58 -1.29
C CYS A 67 2.95 -6.35 -1.00
N VAL A 68 3.36 -5.18 -1.48
CA VAL A 68 2.63 -3.93 -1.26
C VAL A 68 1.26 -3.99 -1.94
N LEU A 69 1.21 -4.42 -3.19
CA LEU A 69 -0.06 -4.57 -3.92
C LEU A 69 -1.01 -5.50 -3.19
N ARG A 70 -0.51 -6.67 -2.78
CA ARG A 70 -1.34 -7.66 -2.08
C ARG A 70 -1.88 -7.11 -0.78
N HIS A 71 -1.09 -6.33 -0.05
CA HIS A 71 -1.52 -5.73 1.21
C HIS A 71 -2.71 -4.78 1.03
N PHE A 72 -2.72 -4.00 -0.06
CA PHE A 72 -3.77 -3.02 -0.31
C PHE A 72 -4.91 -3.53 -1.17
N GLN A 73 -4.81 -4.72 -1.74
CA GLN A 73 -5.91 -5.32 -2.50
C GLN A 73 -7.03 -5.78 -1.58
N ALA A 74 -8.26 -5.70 -2.07
CA ALA A 74 -9.41 -6.25 -1.37
C ALA A 74 -9.20 -7.76 -1.15
N LYS A 75 -9.63 -8.25 0.00
CA LYS A 75 -9.39 -9.64 0.40
C LYS A 75 -9.87 -10.66 -0.64
N GLU A 76 -11.03 -10.40 -1.24
CA GLU A 76 -11.64 -11.27 -2.26
C GLU A 76 -10.86 -11.28 -3.59
N ASN A 77 -10.07 -10.25 -3.85
CA ASN A 77 -9.27 -10.14 -5.08
C ASN A 77 -7.81 -10.53 -4.86
N ARG A 78 -7.47 -10.89 -3.64
CA ARG A 78 -6.09 -11.14 -3.23
C ARG A 78 -5.69 -12.57 -3.58
N LYS A 79 -4.55 -12.74 -4.22
CA LYS A 79 -3.98 -14.07 -4.46
C LYS A 79 -3.67 -14.74 -3.13
N SER A 80 -3.80 -16.08 -3.09
CA SER A 80 -3.36 -16.84 -1.92
C SER A 80 -1.84 -16.70 -1.73
N LEU A 81 -1.38 -17.01 -0.54
CA LEU A 81 0.05 -16.95 -0.25
C LEU A 81 0.84 -17.92 -1.14
N ASP A 82 0.29 -19.11 -1.42
CA ASP A 82 0.90 -20.08 -2.32
C ASP A 82 1.01 -19.54 -3.74
N GLN A 83 -0.04 -18.93 -4.25
CA GLN A 83 -0.05 -18.31 -5.59
C GLN A 83 0.97 -17.18 -5.68
N MET A 84 1.06 -16.35 -4.64
CA MET A 84 2.03 -15.27 -4.58
C MET A 84 3.45 -15.82 -4.57
N ALA A 85 3.72 -16.84 -3.75
CA ALA A 85 5.03 -17.47 -3.66
C ALA A 85 5.46 -18.05 -5.01
N ASP A 86 4.57 -18.75 -5.70
CA ASP A 86 4.83 -19.31 -7.02
C ASP A 86 5.14 -18.22 -8.04
N ALA A 87 4.35 -17.14 -8.05
CA ALA A 87 4.53 -16.03 -8.96
C ALA A 87 5.87 -15.31 -8.75
N CYS A 88 6.35 -15.26 -7.50
CA CYS A 88 7.61 -14.61 -7.15
C CYS A 88 8.82 -15.55 -7.21
N GLY A 89 8.60 -16.85 -7.39
CA GLY A 89 9.69 -17.83 -7.39
C GLY A 89 10.33 -18.03 -6.02
N ILE A 90 9.56 -17.86 -4.95
CA ILE A 90 10.02 -18.05 -3.56
C ILE A 90 9.14 -19.08 -2.86
N ASN A 91 9.60 -19.61 -1.72
CA ASN A 91 8.77 -20.56 -0.98
C ASN A 91 7.70 -19.83 -0.15
N ARG A 92 6.69 -20.58 0.29
CA ARG A 92 5.55 -20.03 1.02
C ARG A 92 5.97 -19.36 2.34
N GLN A 93 6.92 -19.94 3.06
CA GLN A 93 7.40 -19.40 4.33
C GLN A 93 8.06 -18.04 4.12
N THR A 94 8.88 -17.91 3.09
CA THR A 94 9.53 -16.65 2.73
C THR A 94 8.48 -15.59 2.33
N ALA A 95 7.50 -15.97 1.52
CA ALA A 95 6.41 -15.08 1.14
C ALA A 95 5.63 -14.61 2.37
N GLY A 96 5.30 -15.53 3.29
CA GLY A 96 4.61 -15.20 4.53
C GLY A 96 5.42 -14.25 5.41
N SER A 97 6.72 -14.48 5.52
CA SER A 97 7.62 -13.61 6.27
C SER A 97 7.64 -12.19 5.69
N TYR A 98 7.78 -12.06 4.37
CA TYR A 98 7.79 -10.76 3.70
C TYR A 98 6.46 -10.04 3.90
N MET A 99 5.34 -10.74 3.70
CA MET A 99 4.01 -10.14 3.89
C MET A 99 3.80 -9.68 5.33
N SER A 100 4.24 -10.49 6.31
CA SER A 100 4.12 -10.12 7.72
C SER A 100 4.93 -8.85 8.04
N LYS A 101 6.15 -8.75 7.53
CA LYS A 101 7.01 -7.58 7.74
C LYS A 101 6.41 -6.32 7.12
N VAL A 102 5.92 -6.43 5.89
CA VAL A 102 5.27 -5.31 5.19
C VAL A 102 4.00 -4.89 5.92
N ALA A 103 3.16 -5.84 6.31
CA ALA A 103 1.91 -5.55 7.01
C ALA A 103 2.14 -4.84 8.34
N LYS A 104 3.10 -5.32 9.13
CA LYS A 104 3.44 -4.70 10.42
C LYS A 104 3.94 -3.27 10.24
N PHE A 105 4.82 -3.07 9.28
CA PHE A 105 5.37 -1.75 8.99
C PHE A 105 4.27 -0.76 8.58
N ILE A 106 3.44 -1.15 7.63
CA ILE A 106 2.35 -0.30 7.14
C ILE A 106 1.35 -0.01 8.27
N LYS A 107 1.02 -1.01 9.08
CA LYS A 107 0.10 -0.85 10.20
C LYS A 107 0.58 0.19 11.20
N VAL A 108 1.88 0.20 11.52
CA VAL A 108 2.47 1.21 12.41
C VAL A 108 2.32 2.61 11.82
N ILE A 109 2.61 2.76 10.52
CA ILE A 109 2.49 4.06 9.84
C ILE A 109 1.03 4.53 9.80
N GLU A 110 0.09 3.63 9.50
CA GLU A 110 -1.34 3.97 9.48
C GLU A 110 -1.81 4.40 10.86
N SER A 111 -1.41 3.69 11.91
CA SER A 111 -1.78 4.04 13.29
C SER A 111 -1.25 5.42 13.68
N SER A 112 0.00 5.72 13.32
CA SER A 112 0.60 7.03 13.59
C SER A 112 -0.13 8.13 12.82
N ALA A 113 -0.48 7.89 11.56
CA ALA A 113 -1.18 8.86 10.73
C ALA A 113 -2.59 9.14 11.26
N TYR A 114 -3.32 8.09 11.63
CA TYR A 114 -4.68 8.25 12.19
C TYR A 114 -4.64 8.95 13.53
N SER A 115 -3.67 8.65 14.38
CA SER A 115 -3.49 9.31 15.66
C SER A 115 -3.26 10.81 15.49
N ALA A 116 -2.38 11.18 14.55
CA ALA A 116 -2.10 12.59 14.26
C ALA A 116 -3.33 13.33 13.73
N ILE A 117 -4.13 12.69 12.87
CA ILE A 117 -5.37 13.26 12.36
C ILE A 117 -6.38 13.42 13.49
N SER A 118 -6.52 12.41 14.35
CA SER A 118 -7.45 12.42 15.47
C SER A 118 -7.11 13.55 16.45
N ASP A 119 -5.82 13.71 16.79
CA ASP A 119 -5.36 14.78 17.68
C ASP A 119 -5.69 16.15 17.10
N LYS A 120 -5.44 16.34 15.82
CA LYS A 120 -5.74 17.59 15.13
C LYS A 120 -7.23 17.90 15.13
N LEU A 121 -8.07 16.90 14.91
CA LEU A 121 -9.54 17.06 14.95
C LEU A 121 -10.02 17.40 16.36
N GLN A 122 -9.44 16.80 17.39
CA GLN A 122 -9.76 17.11 18.79
C GLN A 122 -9.41 18.56 19.12
N ASP A 123 -8.24 19.03 18.68
CA ASP A 123 -7.83 20.42 18.88
C ASP A 123 -8.81 21.38 18.20
N LEU A 124 -9.24 21.07 17.00
CA LEU A 124 -10.23 21.87 16.27
C LEU A 124 -11.59 21.88 16.99
N ASN A 125 -12.01 20.75 17.54
CA ASN A 125 -13.27 20.64 18.28
C ASN A 125 -13.22 21.43 19.58
N VAL A 126 -12.09 21.40 20.30
CA VAL A 126 -11.91 22.18 21.52
C VAL A 126 -12.02 23.67 21.21
N VAL A 127 -11.36 24.12 20.16
CA VAL A 127 -11.45 25.52 19.71
C VAL A 127 -12.89 25.86 19.29
N GLY A 128 -13.56 24.97 18.61
CA GLY A 128 -14.94 25.16 18.14
C GLY A 128 -15.99 25.20 19.26
N LYS A 129 -15.69 24.64 20.42
CA LYS A 129 -16.61 24.63 21.57
C LYS A 129 -16.55 25.91 22.42
N ASN A 130 -15.56 26.70 22.18
CA ASN A 130 -15.40 27.98 22.90
C ASN A 130 -15.95 29.13 22.06
#